data_6bee73e5309c9c27a48090be7a4e8cc1
#
_entry.id   6bee73e5309c9c27a48090be7a4e8cc1
#
_cell.length_a   1.000
_cell.length_b   1.000
_cell.length_c   1.000
_cell.angle_alpha   90.00
_cell.angle_beta   90.00
_cell.angle_gamma   90.00
#
_symmetry.space_group_name_H-M   'P 1'
#
loop_
_entity.id
_entity.type
_entity.pdbx_description
1 polymer ?
#
loop_
_entity_poly.entity_id
_entity_poly.type
_entity_poly.pdbx_seq_one_letter_code
_entity_poly.pdbx_strand_id
1 'polypeptide(L)'
;GEEMGEALFQQEYFCSFQGAVLGAYYAKQMLQARRENRITQVPWAAGVEVYTFWDLGVDDSMTIWFIQVVGHQYRVIDYYENSGMGLAHYAKVLKEKPYVYGDHYMPHDAAVREMSSGENAKSRAEVAEDLGVRPVQIVQRARNMDAVMAGIEASRNVLSQCWFDETKCSKGIAALEGYRAEYDDDKKILSNRPLHDHCSHGADAFRTFAVGYAEKTKGSSWSKLARSLPKNAMAV
;
A
#
# COMPACT_ATOMS: atom_id res chain seq x y z
N GLY A 1 29.54 27.64 0.65
CA GLY A 1 28.37 28.02 1.41
C GLY A 1 27.21 27.07 1.22
N GLU A 2 26.82 26.75 -0.03
CA GLU A 2 25.67 25.89 -0.34
C GLU A 2 25.89 24.41 0.02
N GLU A 3 27.03 23.84 -0.30
CA GLU A 3 27.37 22.44 0.02
C GLU A 3 27.40 22.16 1.55
N MET A 4 27.81 23.13 2.35
CA MET A 4 27.86 23.00 3.81
C MET A 4 26.45 23.17 4.42
N GLY A 5 25.60 24.00 3.80
CA GLY A 5 24.20 24.13 4.18
C GLY A 5 23.39 22.85 3.89
N GLU A 6 23.64 22.22 2.76
CA GLU A 6 23.01 20.95 2.37
C GLU A 6 23.50 19.78 3.23
N ALA A 7 24.77 19.72 3.59
CA ALA A 7 25.32 18.72 4.51
C ALA A 7 24.75 18.87 5.94
N LEU A 8 24.60 20.09 6.44
CA LEU A 8 23.98 20.37 7.75
C LEU A 8 22.48 20.07 7.75
N PHE A 9 21.77 20.46 6.70
CA PHE A 9 20.35 20.11 6.52
C PHE A 9 20.17 18.59 6.44
N GLN A 10 21.02 17.92 5.70
CA GLN A 10 21.05 16.45 5.61
C GLN A 10 21.31 15.83 6.98
N GLN A 11 22.25 16.35 7.75
CA GLN A 11 22.59 15.84 9.08
C GLN A 11 21.46 16.10 10.09
N GLU A 12 20.88 17.29 10.14
CA GLU A 12 19.73 17.61 11.02
C GLU A 12 18.49 16.82 10.64
N TYR A 13 18.19 16.71 9.34
CA TYR A 13 17.07 15.93 8.84
C TYR A 13 17.26 14.44 9.12
N PHE A 14 18.48 13.89 8.93
CA PHE A 14 18.80 12.52 9.29
C PHE A 14 18.70 12.27 10.80
N CYS A 15 19.22 13.18 11.63
CA CYS A 15 19.13 13.04 13.08
C CYS A 15 17.67 13.16 13.57
N SER A 16 16.89 14.07 13.01
CA SER A 16 15.46 14.21 13.37
C SER A 16 14.63 13.03 12.86
N PHE A 17 14.90 12.52 11.65
CA PHE A 17 14.18 11.40 11.07
C PHE A 17 14.60 10.04 11.68
N GLN A 18 15.90 9.83 11.94
CA GLN A 18 16.39 8.64 12.66
C GLN A 18 16.06 8.67 14.16
N GLY A 19 16.00 9.86 14.77
CA GLY A 19 15.60 10.01 16.16
C GLY A 19 14.10 9.93 16.38
N ALA A 20 13.30 10.21 15.36
CA ALA A 20 11.84 10.30 15.50
C ALA A 20 11.12 8.94 15.48
N VAL A 21 11.64 7.91 14.77
CA VAL A 21 10.93 6.63 14.61
C VAL A 21 11.89 5.45 14.74
N LEU A 22 12.25 5.11 15.97
CA LEU A 22 13.00 3.89 16.25
C LEU A 22 12.23 2.66 15.75
N GLY A 23 12.89 1.82 14.93
CA GLY A 23 12.27 0.60 14.39
C GLY A 23 11.37 0.79 13.18
N ALA A 24 11.37 1.96 12.53
CA ALA A 24 10.58 2.21 11.32
C ALA A 24 10.95 1.26 10.17
N TYR A 25 9.92 0.62 9.61
CA TYR A 25 10.12 -0.40 8.57
C TYR A 25 10.51 0.18 7.21
N TYR A 26 10.04 1.37 6.86
CA TYR A 26 10.20 1.96 5.53
C TYR A 26 11.05 3.23 5.51
N ALA A 27 11.68 3.61 6.65
CA ALA A 27 12.44 4.85 6.79
C ALA A 27 13.47 5.07 5.67
N LYS A 28 14.26 4.02 5.36
CA LYS A 28 15.29 4.09 4.31
C LYS A 28 14.68 4.34 2.92
N GLN A 29 13.60 3.64 2.59
CA GLN A 29 12.93 3.73 1.28
C GLN A 29 12.25 5.08 1.10
N MET A 30 11.58 5.58 2.13
CA MET A 30 10.91 6.89 2.08
C MET A 30 11.91 8.04 2.00
N LEU A 31 13.02 7.96 2.75
CA LEU A 31 14.11 8.93 2.63
C LEU A 31 14.71 8.93 1.22
N GLN A 32 14.94 7.74 0.64
CA GLN A 32 15.43 7.63 -0.72
C GLN A 32 14.43 8.22 -1.73
N ALA A 33 13.13 7.98 -1.56
CA ALA A 33 12.09 8.56 -2.39
C ALA A 33 12.11 10.10 -2.36
N ARG A 34 12.34 10.70 -1.19
CA ARG A 34 12.50 12.16 -1.05
C ARG A 34 13.76 12.68 -1.76
N ARG A 35 14.91 12.03 -1.58
CA ARG A 35 16.18 12.40 -2.23
C ARG A 35 16.12 12.32 -3.76
N GLU A 36 15.38 11.35 -4.28
CA GLU A 36 15.19 11.14 -5.70
C GLU A 36 14.03 11.96 -6.29
N ASN A 37 13.44 12.88 -5.50
CA ASN A 37 12.27 13.68 -5.88
C ASN A 37 11.09 12.84 -6.38
N ARG A 38 10.90 11.63 -5.83
CA ARG A 38 9.75 10.75 -6.13
C ARG A 38 8.53 11.02 -5.25
N ILE A 39 8.67 11.88 -4.23
CA ILE A 39 7.57 12.48 -3.48
C ILE A 39 7.46 13.92 -4.01
N THR A 40 6.48 14.16 -4.89
CA THR A 40 6.35 15.39 -5.66
C THR A 40 4.93 15.52 -6.20
N GLN A 41 4.67 16.44 -7.11
CA GLN A 41 3.43 16.44 -7.87
C GLN A 41 3.38 15.26 -8.84
N VAL A 42 2.38 14.37 -8.68
CA VAL A 42 2.17 13.21 -9.55
C VAL A 42 0.79 13.31 -10.20
N PRO A 43 0.68 13.94 -11.38
CA PRO A 43 -0.60 14.06 -12.07
C PRO A 43 -1.07 12.67 -12.52
N TRP A 44 -2.36 12.42 -12.35
CA TRP A 44 -2.97 11.21 -12.89
C TRP A 44 -3.06 11.29 -14.42
N ALA A 45 -2.83 10.15 -15.07
CA ALA A 45 -2.90 10.04 -16.52
C ALA A 45 -4.34 9.67 -16.92
N ALA A 46 -5.01 10.55 -17.67
CA ALA A 46 -6.34 10.26 -18.20
C ALA A 46 -6.29 9.02 -19.12
N GLY A 47 -7.27 8.13 -18.97
CA GLY A 47 -7.36 6.90 -19.78
C GLY A 47 -6.47 5.74 -19.29
N VAL A 48 -5.66 5.92 -18.25
CA VAL A 48 -4.97 4.84 -17.55
C VAL A 48 -5.79 4.43 -16.33
N GLU A 49 -6.03 3.14 -16.16
CA GLU A 49 -6.78 2.60 -15.03
C GLU A 49 -6.12 2.92 -13.69
N VAL A 50 -6.95 3.21 -12.70
CA VAL A 50 -6.57 3.41 -11.30
C VAL A 50 -6.95 2.16 -10.52
N TYR A 51 -5.97 1.50 -9.96
CA TYR A 51 -6.15 0.38 -9.04
C TYR A 51 -6.26 0.90 -7.61
N THR A 52 -7.13 0.31 -6.81
CA THR A 52 -7.27 0.70 -5.40
C THR A 52 -6.87 -0.43 -4.47
N PHE A 53 -6.21 -0.07 -3.37
CA PHE A 53 -5.71 -1.02 -2.38
C PHE A 53 -6.19 -0.61 -1.00
N TRP A 54 -6.88 -1.53 -0.33
CA TRP A 54 -7.67 -1.24 0.85
C TRP A 54 -7.08 -1.90 2.09
N ASP A 55 -7.27 -1.23 3.22
CA ASP A 55 -7.31 -1.84 4.54
C ASP A 55 -8.70 -1.57 5.14
N LEU A 56 -9.35 -2.62 5.63
CA LEU A 56 -10.75 -2.56 6.10
C LEU A 56 -10.78 -2.49 7.63
N GLY A 57 -10.70 -1.30 8.20
CA GLY A 57 -10.98 -1.08 9.62
C GLY A 57 -12.49 -1.19 9.91
N VAL A 58 -12.89 -1.92 10.94
CA VAL A 58 -14.31 -2.05 11.35
C VAL A 58 -14.68 -0.96 12.35
N ASP A 59 -13.87 -0.82 13.40
CA ASP A 59 -14.01 0.20 14.44
C ASP A 59 -12.92 1.30 14.32
N ASP A 60 -11.95 1.07 13.44
CA ASP A 60 -10.79 1.93 13.17
C ASP A 60 -10.89 2.61 11.80
N SER A 61 -9.78 3.16 11.33
CA SER A 61 -9.71 3.81 10.03
C SER A 61 -9.68 2.82 8.88
N MET A 62 -10.59 2.96 7.93
CA MET A 62 -10.48 2.31 6.62
C MET A 62 -9.66 3.20 5.69
N THR A 63 -8.70 2.62 5.01
CA THR A 63 -7.75 3.34 4.17
C THR A 63 -7.72 2.81 2.74
N ILE A 64 -7.48 3.71 1.78
CA ILE A 64 -7.44 3.40 0.34
C ILE A 64 -6.27 4.11 -0.31
N TRP A 65 -5.38 3.36 -0.95
CA TRP A 65 -4.40 3.90 -1.90
C TRP A 65 -4.92 3.82 -3.32
N PHE A 66 -4.64 4.85 -4.12
CA PHE A 66 -5.00 4.94 -5.54
C PHE A 66 -3.72 4.95 -6.37
N ILE A 67 -3.53 3.94 -7.21
CA ILE A 67 -2.28 3.72 -7.93
C ILE A 67 -2.54 3.50 -9.41
N GLN A 68 -1.77 4.18 -10.25
CA GLN A 68 -1.68 3.92 -11.68
C GLN A 68 -0.35 3.26 -12.02
N VAL A 69 -0.37 2.37 -12.99
CA VAL A 69 0.85 1.74 -13.53
C VAL A 69 1.16 2.35 -14.88
N VAL A 70 2.27 3.08 -14.94
CA VAL A 70 2.69 3.77 -16.17
C VAL A 70 4.12 3.34 -16.52
N GLY A 71 4.26 2.49 -17.52
CA GLY A 71 5.54 1.85 -17.84
C GLY A 71 6.03 1.01 -16.67
N HIS A 72 7.19 1.35 -16.12
CA HIS A 72 7.78 0.68 -14.95
C HIS A 72 7.56 1.41 -13.63
N GLN A 73 6.73 2.46 -13.62
CA GLN A 73 6.48 3.29 -12.46
C GLN A 73 5.12 2.99 -11.85
N TYR A 74 5.08 2.92 -10.53
CA TYR A 74 3.85 2.96 -9.76
C TYR A 74 3.57 4.40 -9.33
N ARG A 75 2.59 5.04 -9.96
CA ARG A 75 2.17 6.39 -9.63
C ARG A 75 1.10 6.35 -8.57
N VAL A 76 1.48 6.66 -7.34
CA VAL A 76 0.59 6.75 -6.18
C VAL A 76 -0.03 8.14 -6.20
N ILE A 77 -1.22 8.25 -6.80
CA ILE A 77 -1.83 9.52 -7.19
C ILE A 77 -2.77 10.11 -6.16
N ASP A 78 -3.22 9.27 -5.20
CA ASP A 78 -4.17 9.71 -4.17
C ASP A 78 -4.16 8.74 -2.99
N TYR A 79 -4.64 9.22 -1.84
CA TYR A 79 -4.85 8.46 -0.62
C TYR A 79 -6.12 8.94 0.08
N TYR A 80 -6.90 8.03 0.60
CA TYR A 80 -8.08 8.35 1.37
C TYR A 80 -8.14 7.53 2.66
N GLU A 81 -8.48 8.16 3.76
CA GLU A 81 -8.74 7.51 5.04
C GLU A 81 -9.93 8.14 5.74
N ASN A 82 -10.73 7.34 6.40
CA ASN A 82 -11.80 7.78 7.28
C ASN A 82 -12.12 6.67 8.29
N SER A 83 -12.77 7.01 9.39
CA SER A 83 -13.23 6.09 10.43
C SER A 83 -14.73 6.21 10.66
N GLY A 84 -15.34 5.15 11.21
CA GLY A 84 -16.76 5.15 11.58
C GLY A 84 -17.75 5.20 10.41
N MET A 85 -17.29 4.95 9.17
CA MET A 85 -18.11 4.99 7.97
C MET A 85 -18.27 3.60 7.35
N GLY A 86 -19.47 3.30 6.84
CA GLY A 86 -19.72 2.06 6.10
C GLY A 86 -19.24 2.11 4.64
N LEU A 87 -19.19 0.96 3.97
CA LEU A 87 -18.75 0.82 2.57
C LEU A 87 -19.45 1.75 1.58
N ALA A 88 -20.72 2.09 1.81
CA ALA A 88 -21.48 3.02 0.97
C ALA A 88 -20.83 4.41 0.89
N HIS A 89 -20.22 4.88 2.00
CA HIS A 89 -19.47 6.13 2.01
C HIS A 89 -18.26 6.07 1.08
N TYR A 90 -17.48 5.01 1.19
CA TYR A 90 -16.26 4.85 0.36
C TYR A 90 -16.60 4.64 -1.11
N ALA A 91 -17.67 3.89 -1.42
CA ALA A 91 -18.17 3.78 -2.79
C ALA A 91 -18.58 5.14 -3.37
N LYS A 92 -19.17 6.02 -2.56
CA LYS A 92 -19.47 7.40 -2.96
C LYS A 92 -18.19 8.19 -3.22
N VAL A 93 -17.19 8.11 -2.33
CA VAL A 93 -15.90 8.77 -2.51
C VAL A 93 -15.23 8.35 -3.83
N LEU A 94 -15.25 7.06 -4.17
CA LEU A 94 -14.71 6.60 -5.44
C LEU A 94 -15.48 7.19 -6.64
N LYS A 95 -16.81 7.22 -6.58
CA LYS A 95 -17.65 7.78 -7.66
C LYS A 95 -17.46 9.27 -7.90
N GLU A 96 -17.08 10.02 -6.86
CA GLU A 96 -16.83 11.47 -6.94
C GLU A 96 -15.45 11.80 -7.54
N LYS A 97 -14.54 10.84 -7.62
CA LYS A 97 -13.23 11.03 -8.25
C LYS A 97 -13.32 10.85 -9.77
N PRO A 98 -12.51 11.59 -10.55
CA PRO A 98 -12.55 11.55 -12.02
C PRO A 98 -11.81 10.34 -12.60
N TYR A 99 -11.65 9.25 -11.85
CA TYR A 99 -10.80 8.13 -12.22
C TYR A 99 -11.57 7.05 -12.98
N VAL A 100 -10.89 6.41 -13.94
CA VAL A 100 -11.33 5.15 -14.53
C VAL A 100 -10.70 4.03 -13.69
N TYR A 101 -11.53 3.23 -13.06
CA TYR A 101 -11.04 2.19 -12.15
C TYR A 101 -10.77 0.87 -12.88
N GLY A 102 -9.66 0.23 -12.52
CA GLY A 102 -9.41 -1.18 -12.73
C GLY A 102 -9.89 -2.02 -11.54
N ASP A 103 -9.07 -2.98 -11.11
CA ASP A 103 -9.39 -3.83 -9.96
C ASP A 103 -9.28 -3.08 -8.61
N HIS A 104 -10.12 -3.52 -7.66
CA HIS A 104 -10.10 -3.08 -6.27
C HIS A 104 -9.57 -4.23 -5.39
N TYR A 105 -8.39 -4.05 -4.81
CA TYR A 105 -7.72 -5.06 -3.98
C TYR A 105 -8.08 -4.88 -2.52
N MET A 106 -8.76 -5.85 -1.94
CA MET A 106 -9.18 -5.83 -0.55
C MET A 106 -8.52 -6.96 0.24
N PRO A 107 -8.30 -6.77 1.57
CA PRO A 107 -7.76 -7.81 2.41
C PRO A 107 -8.74 -8.99 2.55
N HIS A 108 -8.24 -10.13 3.02
CA HIS A 108 -8.96 -11.40 3.09
C HIS A 108 -10.27 -11.35 3.89
N ASP A 109 -10.36 -10.49 4.90
CA ASP A 109 -11.55 -10.31 5.75
C ASP A 109 -12.71 -9.68 4.98
N ALA A 110 -12.47 -9.05 3.82
CA ALA A 110 -13.52 -8.64 2.90
C ALA A 110 -14.35 -9.83 2.38
N ALA A 111 -13.78 -11.02 2.30
CA ALA A 111 -14.47 -12.23 1.85
C ALA A 111 -15.28 -12.93 2.97
N VAL A 112 -15.12 -12.50 4.23
CA VAL A 112 -15.83 -13.11 5.37
C VAL A 112 -17.29 -12.66 5.37
N ARG A 113 -18.20 -13.62 5.46
CA ARG A 113 -19.64 -13.36 5.62
C ARG A 113 -19.98 -13.16 7.09
N GLU A 114 -20.73 -12.11 7.40
CA GLU A 114 -21.19 -11.86 8.77
C GLU A 114 -22.37 -12.75 9.11
N MET A 115 -22.18 -13.64 10.07
CA MET A 115 -23.21 -14.61 10.50
C MET A 115 -24.47 -13.96 11.09
N SER A 116 -24.40 -12.68 11.47
CA SER A 116 -25.52 -11.93 12.05
C SER A 116 -26.65 -11.59 11.05
N SER A 117 -26.43 -11.76 9.75
CA SER A 117 -27.37 -11.35 8.71
C SER A 117 -28.25 -12.49 8.13
N GLY A 118 -28.20 -13.71 8.72
CA GLY A 118 -29.01 -14.86 8.31
C GLY A 118 -28.55 -15.52 7.00
N GLU A 119 -29.44 -16.30 6.36
CA GLU A 119 -29.12 -17.09 5.15
C GLU A 119 -28.67 -16.26 3.94
N ASN A 120 -28.96 -14.96 3.93
CA ASN A 120 -28.60 -14.03 2.86
C ASN A 120 -27.40 -13.12 3.23
N ALA A 121 -26.58 -13.52 4.21
CA ALA A 121 -25.42 -12.77 4.64
C ALA A 121 -24.42 -12.57 3.48
N LYS A 122 -24.19 -11.31 3.08
CA LYS A 122 -23.18 -10.93 2.10
C LYS A 122 -21.85 -10.67 2.78
N SER A 123 -20.78 -11.02 2.09
CA SER A 123 -19.43 -10.56 2.47
C SER A 123 -19.27 -9.06 2.17
N ARG A 124 -18.27 -8.43 2.79
CA ARG A 124 -17.96 -7.02 2.50
C ARG A 124 -17.57 -6.80 1.03
N ALA A 125 -16.92 -7.78 0.42
CA ALA A 125 -16.59 -7.76 -1.01
C ALA A 125 -17.86 -7.77 -1.86
N GLU A 126 -18.82 -8.66 -1.58
CA GLU A 126 -20.11 -8.70 -2.28
C GLU A 126 -20.90 -7.39 -2.09
N VAL A 127 -20.88 -6.81 -0.90
CA VAL A 127 -21.51 -5.48 -0.65
C VAL A 127 -20.81 -4.38 -1.43
N ALA A 128 -19.46 -4.38 -1.50
CA ALA A 128 -18.71 -3.40 -2.27
C ALA A 128 -19.06 -3.50 -3.77
N GLU A 129 -19.13 -4.70 -4.32
CA GLU A 129 -19.51 -4.93 -5.72
C GLU A 129 -20.94 -4.46 -6.03
N ASP A 130 -21.90 -4.72 -5.13
CA ASP A 130 -23.28 -4.21 -5.26
C ASP A 130 -23.33 -2.67 -5.25
N LEU A 131 -22.44 -2.04 -4.51
CA LEU A 131 -22.31 -0.58 -4.49
C LEU A 131 -21.56 -0.02 -5.72
N GLY A 132 -21.09 -0.90 -6.61
CA GLY A 132 -20.40 -0.53 -7.85
C GLY A 132 -18.87 -0.44 -7.73
N VAL A 133 -18.29 -0.86 -6.61
CA VAL A 133 -16.85 -1.03 -6.41
C VAL A 133 -16.46 -2.42 -6.92
N ARG A 134 -16.16 -2.53 -8.21
CA ARG A 134 -15.93 -3.80 -8.90
C ARG A 134 -14.98 -3.68 -10.10
N PRO A 135 -14.23 -4.76 -10.47
CA PRO A 135 -14.20 -6.06 -9.77
C PRO A 135 -13.35 -5.98 -8.49
N VAL A 136 -13.73 -6.78 -7.47
CA VAL A 136 -12.97 -6.92 -6.23
C VAL A 136 -12.02 -8.11 -6.30
N GLN A 137 -10.76 -7.89 -5.95
CA GLN A 137 -9.72 -8.92 -5.83
C GLN A 137 -9.37 -9.11 -4.35
N ILE A 138 -9.47 -10.34 -3.85
CA ILE A 138 -9.14 -10.65 -2.45
C ILE A 138 -7.67 -11.02 -2.33
N VAL A 139 -6.95 -10.27 -1.50
CA VAL A 139 -5.56 -10.56 -1.14
C VAL A 139 -5.51 -11.50 0.07
N GLN A 140 -4.78 -12.59 -0.06
CA GLN A 140 -4.72 -13.63 0.94
C GLN A 140 -4.09 -13.15 2.25
N ARG A 141 -4.59 -13.67 3.37
CA ARG A 141 -4.08 -13.37 4.70
C ARG A 141 -2.65 -13.85 4.88
N ALA A 142 -1.81 -13.02 5.50
CA ALA A 142 -0.56 -13.47 6.09
C ALA A 142 -0.85 -14.49 7.21
N ARG A 143 -0.38 -15.73 7.07
CA ARG A 143 -0.72 -16.84 7.97
C ARG A 143 0.00 -16.78 9.31
N ASN A 144 1.13 -16.11 9.36
CA ASN A 144 1.98 -16.00 10.54
C ASN A 144 2.81 -14.70 10.46
N MET A 145 3.62 -14.44 11.46
CA MET A 145 4.48 -13.24 11.53
C MET A 145 5.52 -13.22 10.40
N ASP A 146 6.06 -14.36 10.00
CA ASP A 146 7.03 -14.42 8.88
C ASP A 146 6.38 -13.95 7.57
N ALA A 147 5.12 -14.29 7.34
CA ALA A 147 4.37 -13.82 6.17
C ALA A 147 4.06 -12.30 6.26
N VAL A 148 3.84 -11.75 7.46
CA VAL A 148 3.74 -10.30 7.67
C VAL A 148 5.06 -9.61 7.31
N MET A 149 6.18 -10.14 7.82
CA MET A 149 7.51 -9.61 7.53
C MET A 149 7.88 -9.74 6.05
N ALA A 150 7.50 -10.84 5.39
CA ALA A 150 7.65 -10.99 3.94
C ALA A 150 6.84 -9.94 3.18
N GLY A 151 5.62 -9.62 3.61
CA GLY A 151 4.82 -8.54 3.05
C GLY A 151 5.43 -7.15 3.25
N ILE A 152 6.06 -6.89 4.40
CA ILE A 152 6.82 -5.67 4.66
C ILE A 152 8.02 -5.59 3.70
N GLU A 153 8.72 -6.69 3.48
CA GLU A 153 9.85 -6.73 2.54
C GLU A 153 9.39 -6.54 1.08
N ALA A 154 8.26 -7.14 0.70
CA ALA A 154 7.64 -6.87 -0.61
C ALA A 154 7.32 -5.37 -0.78
N SER A 155 6.81 -4.71 0.28
CA SER A 155 6.57 -3.27 0.28
C SER A 155 7.85 -2.45 0.12
N ARG A 156 8.94 -2.82 0.80
CA ARG A 156 10.26 -2.19 0.63
C ARG A 156 10.75 -2.25 -0.80
N ASN A 157 10.61 -3.41 -1.42
CA ASN A 157 11.03 -3.63 -2.81
C ASN A 157 10.24 -2.77 -3.79
N VAL A 158 8.94 -2.66 -3.60
CA VAL A 158 8.05 -1.92 -4.49
C VAL A 158 8.21 -0.41 -4.33
N LEU A 159 8.51 0.08 -3.12
CA LEU A 159 8.73 1.50 -2.82
C LEU A 159 9.82 2.15 -3.69
N SER A 160 10.80 1.38 -4.16
CA SER A 160 11.85 1.87 -5.07
C SER A 160 11.31 2.31 -6.44
N GLN A 161 10.11 1.86 -6.83
CA GLN A 161 9.45 2.15 -8.10
C GLN A 161 8.25 3.10 -7.94
N CYS A 162 7.94 3.51 -6.70
CA CYS A 162 6.79 4.37 -6.40
C CYS A 162 7.12 5.85 -6.53
N TRP A 163 6.18 6.58 -7.12
CA TRP A 163 6.12 8.03 -7.17
C TRP A 163 4.87 8.49 -6.46
N PHE A 164 4.99 9.34 -5.47
CA PHE A 164 3.87 9.75 -4.61
C PHE A 164 3.48 11.19 -4.88
N ASP A 165 2.17 11.44 -5.05
CA ASP A 165 1.66 12.80 -5.02
C ASP A 165 1.77 13.34 -3.60
N GLU A 166 2.62 14.35 -3.41
CA GLU A 166 2.97 14.90 -2.09
C GLU A 166 1.76 15.45 -1.35
N THR A 167 0.84 16.08 -2.07
CA THR A 167 -0.33 16.74 -1.46
C THR A 167 -1.44 15.75 -1.16
N LYS A 168 -1.85 14.94 -2.16
CA LYS A 168 -2.97 14.02 -2.02
C LYS A 168 -2.64 12.80 -1.17
N CYS A 169 -1.36 12.39 -1.16
CA CYS A 169 -0.89 11.26 -0.38
C CYS A 169 -0.25 11.64 0.95
N SER A 170 -0.30 12.90 1.38
CA SER A 170 0.42 13.40 2.56
C SER A 170 0.20 12.56 3.83
N LYS A 171 -1.04 12.19 4.13
CA LYS A 171 -1.37 11.34 5.28
C LYS A 171 -0.85 9.91 5.12
N GLY A 172 -1.00 9.32 3.96
CA GLY A 172 -0.49 7.98 3.67
C GLY A 172 1.04 7.94 3.67
N ILE A 173 1.72 8.98 3.17
CA ILE A 173 3.18 9.14 3.27
C ILE A 173 3.59 9.16 4.74
N ALA A 174 2.93 9.95 5.58
CA ALA A 174 3.18 9.98 7.02
C ALA A 174 2.96 8.62 7.68
N ALA A 175 1.93 7.87 7.27
CA ALA A 175 1.68 6.51 7.74
C ALA A 175 2.82 5.56 7.37
N LEU A 176 3.33 5.60 6.13
CA LEU A 176 4.48 4.79 5.71
C LEU A 176 5.77 5.18 6.47
N GLU A 177 6.00 6.46 6.68
CA GLU A 177 7.16 6.96 7.43
C GLU A 177 7.10 6.59 8.91
N GLY A 178 5.89 6.56 9.50
CA GLY A 178 5.66 6.25 10.91
C GLY A 178 5.51 4.77 11.25
N TYR A 179 5.30 3.89 10.26
CA TYR A 179 5.08 2.46 10.49
C TYR A 179 6.32 1.77 11.03
N ARG A 180 6.23 1.25 12.25
CA ARG A 180 7.38 0.77 13.01
C ARG A 180 7.10 -0.50 13.80
N ALA A 181 8.16 -1.15 14.24
CA ALA A 181 8.11 -2.23 15.21
C ALA A 181 7.64 -1.75 16.58
N GLU A 182 6.91 -2.59 17.28
CA GLU A 182 6.55 -2.39 18.67
C GLU A 182 7.83 -2.40 19.55
N TYR A 183 7.93 -1.49 20.51
CA TYR A 183 9.03 -1.47 21.46
C TYR A 183 8.59 -2.13 22.78
N ASP A 184 9.34 -3.12 23.23
CA ASP A 184 9.14 -3.79 24.52
C ASP A 184 9.91 -3.01 25.60
N ASP A 185 9.20 -2.23 26.38
CA ASP A 185 9.79 -1.36 27.42
C ASP A 185 10.45 -2.17 28.56
N ASP A 186 9.96 -3.38 28.84
CA ASP A 186 10.52 -4.24 29.88
C ASP A 186 11.87 -4.83 29.48
N LYS A 187 11.95 -5.31 28.24
CA LYS A 187 13.16 -5.92 27.68
C LYS A 187 14.07 -4.91 26.99
N LYS A 188 13.60 -3.68 26.77
CA LYS A 188 14.30 -2.61 26.04
C LYS A 188 14.79 -3.04 24.64
N ILE A 189 13.95 -3.78 23.94
CA ILE A 189 14.21 -4.26 22.57
C ILE A 189 13.04 -3.97 21.65
N LEU A 190 13.31 -3.87 20.35
CA LEU A 190 12.27 -3.88 19.32
C LEU A 190 11.72 -5.29 19.18
N SER A 191 10.39 -5.43 19.19
CA SER A 191 9.73 -6.68 18.93
C SER A 191 9.72 -7.01 17.43
N ASN A 192 9.45 -8.28 17.11
CA ASN A 192 9.24 -8.68 15.70
C ASN A 192 7.85 -8.30 15.17
N ARG A 193 7.04 -7.58 15.95
CA ARG A 193 5.67 -7.25 15.58
C ARG A 193 5.58 -5.78 15.21
N PRO A 194 4.83 -5.45 14.15
CA PRO A 194 4.44 -4.08 13.90
C PRO A 194 3.59 -3.53 15.04
N LEU A 195 3.85 -2.29 15.42
CA LEU A 195 2.98 -1.56 16.33
C LEU A 195 1.66 -1.29 15.62
N HIS A 196 0.56 -1.62 16.30
CA HIS A 196 -0.78 -1.30 15.82
C HIS A 196 -1.18 0.09 16.31
N ASP A 197 -0.99 1.09 15.46
CA ASP A 197 -1.36 2.48 15.70
C ASP A 197 -1.98 3.08 14.42
N HIS A 198 -2.23 4.39 14.41
CA HIS A 198 -2.79 5.10 13.26
C HIS A 198 -1.97 4.95 11.97
N CYS A 199 -0.68 4.63 12.04
CA CYS A 199 0.18 4.39 10.88
C CYS A 199 -0.04 3.00 10.26
N SER A 200 -0.51 2.03 11.05
CA SER A 200 -0.64 0.64 10.60
C SER A 200 -1.63 0.50 9.45
N HIS A 201 -2.76 1.22 9.48
CA HIS A 201 -3.81 1.10 8.46
C HIS A 201 -3.32 1.48 7.06
N GLY A 202 -2.66 2.64 6.93
CA GLY A 202 -2.06 3.06 5.66
C GLY A 202 -0.96 2.12 5.17
N ALA A 203 -0.14 1.61 6.08
CA ALA A 203 0.92 0.65 5.77
C ALA A 203 0.37 -0.72 5.36
N ASP A 204 -0.70 -1.19 5.99
CA ASP A 204 -1.35 -2.46 5.70
C ASP A 204 -2.08 -2.42 4.35
N ALA A 205 -2.75 -1.32 4.03
CA ALA A 205 -3.29 -1.09 2.69
C ALA A 205 -2.19 -1.04 1.62
N PHE A 206 -1.02 -0.44 1.92
CA PHE A 206 0.12 -0.45 1.01
C PHE A 206 0.73 -1.85 0.85
N ARG A 207 0.76 -2.65 1.92
CA ARG A 207 1.14 -4.08 1.85
C ARG A 207 0.18 -4.89 0.97
N THR A 208 -1.13 -4.57 1.01
CA THR A 208 -2.11 -5.16 0.08
C THR A 208 -1.74 -4.89 -1.37
N PHE A 209 -1.23 -3.70 -1.71
CA PHE A 209 -0.66 -3.40 -3.03
C PHE A 209 0.57 -4.26 -3.33
N ALA A 210 1.56 -4.26 -2.45
CA ALA A 210 2.83 -4.94 -2.68
C ALA A 210 2.64 -6.45 -2.92
N VAL A 211 1.81 -7.10 -2.09
CA VAL A 211 1.57 -8.54 -2.16
C VAL A 211 0.51 -8.90 -3.22
N GLY A 212 -0.58 -8.14 -3.28
CA GLY A 212 -1.73 -8.47 -4.11
C GLY A 212 -1.52 -8.20 -5.61
N TYR A 213 -0.82 -7.11 -5.94
CA TYR A 213 -0.63 -6.67 -7.32
C TYR A 213 0.81 -6.80 -7.80
N ALA A 214 1.76 -6.15 -7.13
CA ALA A 214 3.12 -6.03 -7.62
C ALA A 214 3.85 -7.38 -7.74
N GLU A 215 3.68 -8.30 -6.80
CA GLU A 215 4.27 -9.64 -6.89
C GLU A 215 3.60 -10.51 -7.97
N LYS A 216 2.26 -10.46 -8.08
CA LYS A 216 1.53 -11.22 -9.12
C LYS A 216 1.90 -10.78 -10.53
N THR A 217 2.08 -9.48 -10.75
CA THR A 217 2.45 -8.97 -12.08
C THR A 217 3.87 -9.35 -12.48
N LYS A 218 4.82 -9.41 -11.53
CA LYS A 218 6.16 -9.95 -11.78
C LYS A 218 6.11 -11.42 -12.23
N GLY A 219 5.32 -12.25 -11.53
CA GLY A 219 5.14 -13.67 -11.90
C GLY A 219 4.46 -13.87 -13.26
N SER A 220 3.47 -13.05 -13.62
CA SER A 220 2.75 -13.16 -14.88
C SER A 220 3.58 -12.73 -16.10
N SER A 221 4.49 -11.77 -15.93
CA SER A 221 5.43 -11.34 -16.99
C SER A 221 6.37 -12.46 -17.38
N TRP A 222 6.94 -13.19 -16.42
CA TRP A 222 7.79 -14.36 -16.68
C TRP A 222 7.02 -15.51 -17.30
N SER A 223 5.79 -15.77 -16.86
CA SER A 223 4.97 -16.86 -17.43
C SER A 223 4.51 -16.57 -18.86
N LYS A 224 4.29 -15.31 -19.23
CA LYS A 224 3.99 -14.90 -20.60
C LYS A 224 5.23 -15.01 -21.50
N LEU A 225 6.39 -14.58 -21.00
CA LEU A 225 7.66 -14.69 -21.73
C LEU A 225 8.05 -16.14 -21.96
N ALA A 226 7.92 -17.01 -20.95
CA ALA A 226 8.19 -18.44 -21.05
C ALA A 226 7.25 -19.16 -22.03
N ARG A 227 6.01 -18.72 -22.19
CA ARG A 227 5.07 -19.27 -23.19
C ARG A 227 5.32 -18.76 -24.60
N SER A 228 5.97 -17.62 -24.77
CA SER A 228 6.30 -17.03 -26.07
C SER A 228 7.63 -17.54 -26.67
N LEU A 229 8.44 -18.24 -25.88
CA LEU A 229 9.67 -18.87 -26.38
C LEU A 229 9.33 -20.14 -27.16
N PRO A 230 9.83 -20.29 -28.37
CA PRO A 230 9.62 -21.51 -29.14
C PRO A 230 10.22 -22.72 -28.43
N LYS A 231 9.48 -23.84 -28.37
CA LYS A 231 9.84 -25.06 -27.63
C LYS A 231 11.20 -25.66 -28.04
N ASN A 232 11.80 -25.19 -29.11
CA ASN A 232 13.10 -25.65 -29.61
C ASN A 232 14.31 -24.86 -29.09
N ALA A 233 14.14 -23.88 -28.18
CA ALA A 233 15.25 -23.13 -27.63
C ALA A 233 15.86 -23.74 -26.34
N MET A 234 15.40 -24.93 -25.93
CA MET A 234 15.90 -25.63 -24.74
C MET A 234 16.66 -26.93 -25.06
N ALA A 235 17.09 -27.10 -26.29
CA ALA A 235 17.90 -28.28 -26.70
C ALA A 235 19.19 -27.77 -27.34
N VAL A 236 20.19 -27.39 -26.54
CA VAL A 236 21.63 -27.47 -26.76
C VAL A 236 22.32 -27.51 -25.39
#